data_ccd0cd4185e9f992bdc1d65dfa762795
#
_entry.id   ccd0cd4185e9f992bdc1d65dfa762795
#
_cell.length_a   1.000
_cell.length_b   1.000
_cell.length_c   1.000
_cell.angle_alpha   90.00
_cell.angle_beta   90.00
_cell.angle_gamma   90.00
#
_symmetry.space_group_name_H-M   'P 1'
#
loop_
_entity.id
_entity.type
_entity.pdbx_description
1 polymer ?
#
loop_
_entity_poly.entity_id
_entity_poly.type
_entity_poly.pdbx_seq_one_letter_code
_entity_poly.pdbx_strand_id
1 'polypeptide(L)'
;VASRGLGDVYKRQVTITFIAFDLLMSLEPEWFSTIFGVYYFAGNFVSTASIMLIFTHLLNRDGLLKGIVSREHYHDLGKLMFAFTVFWAYISFSQYYIIWYGNMPEETFYYAKRLQGGWEVFGWSSLFVHFFTPFLFLLRQDVKRNPALVYVAAFLILGAHFIDLS
;
A
#
# COMPACT_ATOMS: atom_id res chain seq x y z
N VAL A 1 20.72 4.11 22.44
CA VAL A 1 20.16 3.24 21.34
C VAL A 1 18.80 3.75 20.90
N ALA A 2 17.87 4.08 21.82
CA ALA A 2 16.53 4.57 21.49
C ALA A 2 16.52 5.89 20.69
N SER A 3 17.40 6.83 21.03
CA SER A 3 17.49 8.13 20.34
C SER A 3 17.96 8.04 18.88
N ARG A 4 18.81 7.04 18.55
CA ARG A 4 19.23 6.78 17.17
C ARG A 4 18.07 6.23 16.33
N GLY A 5 17.26 5.33 16.89
CA GLY A 5 16.10 4.76 16.20
C GLY A 5 15.05 5.80 15.84
N LEU A 6 14.76 6.76 16.71
CA LEU A 6 13.84 7.86 16.43
C LEU A 6 14.36 8.75 15.29
N GLY A 7 15.64 9.13 15.32
CA GLY A 7 16.25 9.92 14.24
C GLY A 7 16.17 9.23 12.88
N ASP A 8 16.33 7.92 12.83
CA ASP A 8 16.25 7.15 11.59
C ASP A 8 14.80 7.05 11.05
N VAL A 9 13.80 6.99 11.93
CA VAL A 9 12.37 7.03 11.54
C VAL A 9 12.03 8.37 10.89
N TYR A 10 12.42 9.50 11.51
CA TYR A 10 12.17 10.83 10.93
C TYR A 10 12.89 11.02 9.59
N LYS A 11 14.15 10.60 9.48
CA LYS A 11 14.89 10.66 8.22
C LYS A 11 14.17 9.91 7.11
N ARG A 12 13.70 8.69 7.38
CA ARG A 12 12.95 7.89 6.40
C ARG A 12 11.65 8.56 5.98
N GLN A 13 10.87 9.09 6.91
CA GLN A 13 9.62 9.78 6.59
C GLN A 13 9.86 10.99 5.68
N VAL A 14 10.81 11.84 6.03
CA VAL A 14 11.17 13.03 5.25
C VAL A 14 11.69 12.61 3.87
N THR A 15 12.60 11.65 3.80
CA THR A 15 13.16 11.16 2.53
C THR A 15 12.10 10.58 1.61
N ILE A 16 11.19 9.74 2.13
CA ILE A 16 10.10 9.15 1.34
C ILE A 16 9.14 10.24 0.82
N THR A 17 8.86 11.25 1.63
CA THR A 17 8.00 12.36 1.23
C THR A 17 8.63 13.15 0.07
N PHE A 18 9.92 13.48 0.17
CA PHE A 18 10.64 14.16 -0.93
C PHE A 18 10.71 13.28 -2.19
N ILE A 19 10.98 11.99 -2.06
CA ILE A 19 10.97 11.05 -3.19
C ILE A 19 9.59 11.04 -3.86
N ALA A 20 8.50 11.01 -3.08
CA ALA A 20 7.14 11.03 -3.60
C ALA A 20 6.85 12.33 -4.37
N PHE A 21 7.32 13.47 -3.87
CA PHE A 21 7.13 14.77 -4.53
C PHE A 21 8.01 14.92 -5.77
N ASP A 22 9.29 14.60 -5.67
CA ASP A 22 10.26 14.86 -6.74
C ASP A 22 10.17 13.86 -7.89
N LEU A 23 9.84 12.59 -7.62
CA LEU A 23 9.84 11.55 -8.65
C LEU A 23 8.45 11.17 -9.17
N LEU A 24 7.41 11.26 -8.35
CA LEU A 24 6.07 10.83 -8.75
C LEU A 24 5.12 12.01 -8.99
N MET A 25 5.01 12.92 -8.03
CA MET A 25 4.12 14.06 -8.18
C MET A 25 4.59 15.01 -9.29
N SER A 26 5.90 15.08 -9.54
CA SER A 26 6.49 15.88 -10.64
C SER A 26 6.12 15.39 -12.03
N LEU A 27 5.58 14.17 -12.17
CA LEU A 27 5.07 13.67 -13.46
C LEU A 27 3.80 14.42 -13.92
N GLU A 28 3.07 15.00 -12.98
CA GLU A 28 1.94 15.89 -13.26
C GLU A 28 2.22 17.26 -12.62
N PRO A 29 3.00 18.14 -13.30
CA PRO A 29 3.53 19.36 -12.72
C PRO A 29 2.47 20.40 -12.35
N GLU A 30 1.26 20.29 -12.89
CA GLU A 30 0.12 21.15 -12.59
C GLU A 30 -0.67 20.67 -11.35
N TRP A 31 -0.36 19.50 -10.80
CA TRP A 31 -1.05 18.92 -9.66
C TRP A 31 -0.15 18.77 -8.45
N PHE A 32 -0.65 19.14 -7.28
CA PHE A 32 0.06 18.95 -6.02
C PHE A 32 -0.89 18.56 -4.89
N SER A 33 -0.39 17.72 -3.96
CA SER A 33 -1.11 17.33 -2.75
C SER A 33 -0.14 17.06 -1.62
N THR A 34 -0.34 17.73 -0.48
CA THR A 34 0.52 17.57 0.70
C THR A 34 0.41 16.19 1.35
N ILE A 35 -0.75 15.53 1.22
CA ILE A 35 -1.00 14.20 1.77
C ILE A 35 -0.40 13.08 0.89
N PHE A 36 0.05 13.40 -0.33
CA PHE A 36 0.58 12.43 -1.28
C PHE A 36 1.80 11.65 -0.75
N GLY A 37 2.66 12.31 0.02
CA GLY A 37 3.80 11.63 0.67
C GLY A 37 3.36 10.55 1.65
N VAL A 38 2.28 10.78 2.41
CA VAL A 38 1.72 9.78 3.34
C VAL A 38 1.01 8.66 2.59
N TYR A 39 0.30 8.99 1.50
CA TYR A 39 -0.30 8.02 0.59
C TYR A 39 0.74 7.05 0.03
N TYR A 40 1.82 7.59 -0.51
CA TYR A 40 2.94 6.83 -1.06
C TYR A 40 3.64 5.97 0.01
N PHE A 41 3.86 6.54 1.20
CA PHE A 41 4.41 5.78 2.34
C PHE A 41 3.54 4.57 2.70
N ALA A 42 2.23 4.75 2.81
CA ALA A 42 1.30 3.68 3.16
C ALA A 42 1.33 2.54 2.13
N GLY A 43 1.28 2.86 0.83
CA GLY A 43 1.38 1.89 -0.26
C GLY A 43 2.70 1.12 -0.27
N ASN A 44 3.83 1.83 -0.11
CA ASN A 44 5.14 1.20 -0.02
C ASN A 44 5.28 0.26 1.19
N PHE A 45 4.68 0.61 2.32
CA PHE A 45 4.73 -0.23 3.50
C PHE A 45 3.96 -1.54 3.30
N VAL A 46 2.75 -1.46 2.74
CA VAL A 46 1.95 -2.66 2.39
C VAL A 46 2.71 -3.54 1.41
N SER A 47 3.31 -2.94 0.38
CA SER A 47 4.10 -3.66 -0.63
C SER A 47 5.33 -4.33 -0.03
N THR A 48 6.06 -3.63 0.84
CA THR A 48 7.22 -4.19 1.55
C THR A 48 6.82 -5.37 2.42
N ALA A 49 5.73 -5.26 3.19
CA ALA A 49 5.22 -6.37 4.00
C ALA A 49 4.81 -7.58 3.15
N SER A 50 4.20 -7.32 1.99
CA SER A 50 3.83 -8.35 1.01
C SER A 50 5.06 -9.05 0.42
N ILE A 51 6.09 -8.30 0.03
CA ILE A 51 7.36 -8.84 -0.46
C ILE A 51 8.05 -9.67 0.61
N MET A 52 8.13 -9.17 1.84
CA MET A 52 8.71 -9.93 2.97
C MET A 52 7.99 -11.26 3.19
N LEU A 53 6.66 -11.27 3.11
CA LEU A 53 5.86 -12.48 3.25
C LEU A 53 6.15 -13.47 2.12
N ILE A 54 6.22 -13.00 0.88
CA ILE A 54 6.52 -13.83 -0.30
C ILE A 54 7.90 -14.47 -0.14
N PHE A 55 8.94 -13.70 0.18
CA PHE A 55 10.28 -14.23 0.41
C PHE A 55 10.32 -15.22 1.56
N THR A 56 9.65 -14.90 2.69
CA THR A 56 9.56 -15.81 3.83
C THR A 56 8.91 -17.14 3.44
N HIS A 57 7.84 -17.09 2.63
CA HIS A 57 7.16 -18.29 2.16
C HIS A 57 8.05 -19.13 1.23
N LEU A 58 8.70 -18.52 0.27
CA LEU A 58 9.60 -19.20 -0.67
C LEU A 58 10.79 -19.86 0.06
N LEU A 59 11.49 -19.10 0.91
CA LEU A 59 12.62 -19.61 1.68
C LEU A 59 12.22 -20.73 2.65
N ASN A 60 11.02 -20.66 3.22
CA ASN A 60 10.51 -21.72 4.09
C ASN A 60 10.15 -22.98 3.29
N ARG A 61 9.62 -22.80 2.07
CA ARG A 61 9.33 -23.90 1.14
C ARG A 61 10.61 -24.63 0.72
N ASP A 62 11.67 -23.89 0.42
CA ASP A 62 12.99 -24.43 0.05
C ASP A 62 13.74 -25.05 1.24
N GLY A 63 13.18 -24.94 2.43
CA GLY A 63 13.71 -25.57 3.64
C GLY A 63 14.72 -24.73 4.41
N LEU A 64 15.15 -23.57 3.89
CA LEU A 64 16.12 -22.70 4.54
C LEU A 64 15.65 -22.12 5.87
N LEU A 65 14.33 -21.93 6.04
CA LEU A 65 13.73 -21.39 7.26
C LEU A 65 12.93 -22.42 8.05
N LYS A 66 13.11 -23.72 7.76
CA LYS A 66 12.44 -24.80 8.52
C LYS A 66 12.82 -24.74 10.00
N GLY A 67 11.80 -24.71 10.86
CA GLY A 67 11.98 -24.64 12.32
C GLY A 67 12.17 -23.22 12.88
N ILE A 68 12.40 -22.22 12.02
CA ILE A 68 12.52 -20.81 12.42
C ILE A 68 11.18 -20.11 12.22
N VAL A 69 10.53 -20.29 11.06
CA VAL A 69 9.28 -19.64 10.72
C VAL A 69 8.09 -20.48 11.12
N SER A 70 7.27 -19.95 12.02
CA SER A 70 6.04 -20.54 12.51
C SER A 70 4.80 -19.92 11.83
N ARG A 71 3.62 -20.53 12.05
CA ARG A 71 2.34 -19.97 11.59
C ARG A 71 2.05 -18.59 12.19
N GLU A 72 2.58 -18.30 13.37
CA GLU A 72 2.40 -16.99 14.02
C GLU A 72 3.15 -15.89 13.28
N HIS A 73 4.31 -16.15 12.70
CA HIS A 73 5.03 -15.18 11.87
C HIS A 73 4.21 -14.79 10.63
N TYR A 74 3.56 -15.76 9.97
CA TYR A 74 2.64 -15.47 8.85
C TYR A 74 1.43 -14.67 9.31
N HIS A 75 0.89 -15.00 10.47
CA HIS A 75 -0.23 -14.28 11.07
C HIS A 75 0.14 -12.81 11.39
N ASP A 76 1.34 -12.59 11.93
CA ASP A 76 1.81 -11.24 12.27
C ASP A 76 2.05 -10.39 11.01
N LEU A 77 2.70 -10.94 9.99
CA LEU A 77 2.83 -10.27 8.70
C LEU A 77 1.47 -10.01 8.05
N GLY A 78 0.54 -10.96 8.13
CA GLY A 78 -0.83 -10.79 7.63
C GLY A 78 -1.62 -9.71 8.39
N LYS A 79 -1.43 -9.56 9.70
CA LYS A 79 -2.00 -8.45 10.48
C LYS A 79 -1.43 -7.10 10.04
N LEU A 80 -0.12 -7.06 9.81
CA LEU A 80 0.57 -5.86 9.37
C LEU A 80 0.07 -5.43 7.98
N MET A 81 -0.01 -6.38 7.03
CA MET A 81 -0.58 -6.14 5.71
C MET A 81 -2.03 -5.62 5.81
N PHE A 82 -2.86 -6.26 6.63
CA PHE A 82 -4.24 -5.83 6.84
C PHE A 82 -4.33 -4.41 7.39
N ALA A 83 -3.57 -4.10 8.45
CA ALA A 83 -3.58 -2.78 9.07
C ALA A 83 -3.16 -1.67 8.10
N PHE A 84 -2.11 -1.91 7.32
CA PHE A 84 -1.63 -0.92 6.36
C PHE A 84 -2.49 -0.84 5.08
N THR A 85 -3.19 -1.91 4.69
CA THR A 85 -4.22 -1.83 3.64
C THR A 85 -5.37 -0.91 4.06
N VAL A 86 -5.82 -1.01 5.31
CA VAL A 86 -6.84 -0.11 5.87
C VAL A 86 -6.32 1.32 5.97
N PHE A 87 -5.07 1.50 6.42
CA PHE A 87 -4.45 2.81 6.51
C PHE A 87 -4.27 3.46 5.13
N TRP A 88 -3.80 2.71 4.13
CA TRP A 88 -3.71 3.20 2.75
C TRP A 88 -5.08 3.65 2.22
N ALA A 89 -6.12 2.83 2.42
CA ALA A 89 -7.47 3.16 1.98
C ALA A 89 -8.01 4.42 2.67
N TYR A 90 -7.74 4.59 3.96
CA TYR A 90 -8.12 5.79 4.70
C TYR A 90 -7.45 7.04 4.13
N ILE A 91 -6.14 7.00 3.88
CA ILE A 91 -5.40 8.13 3.31
C ILE A 91 -5.85 8.43 1.87
N SER A 92 -6.03 7.39 1.04
CA SER A 92 -6.52 7.50 -0.32
C SER A 92 -7.91 8.15 -0.38
N PHE A 93 -8.83 7.67 0.46
CA PHE A 93 -10.16 8.24 0.57
C PHE A 93 -10.13 9.68 1.09
N SER A 94 -9.32 9.97 2.09
CA SER A 94 -9.17 11.31 2.66
C SER A 94 -8.67 12.31 1.61
N GLN A 95 -7.67 11.91 0.82
CA GLN A 95 -7.15 12.73 -0.29
C GLN A 95 -8.25 13.02 -1.32
N TYR A 96 -8.95 11.98 -1.77
CA TYR A 96 -10.07 12.14 -2.71
C TYR A 96 -11.16 13.05 -2.15
N TYR A 97 -11.56 12.83 -0.90
CA TYR A 97 -12.62 13.57 -0.24
C TYR A 97 -12.30 15.06 -0.08
N ILE A 98 -11.08 15.38 0.33
CA ILE A 98 -10.63 16.77 0.50
C ILE A 98 -10.63 17.50 -0.85
N ILE A 99 -10.11 16.89 -1.91
CA ILE A 99 -10.06 17.46 -3.25
C ILE A 99 -11.47 17.59 -3.83
N TRP A 100 -12.32 16.60 -3.66
CA TRP A 100 -13.71 16.64 -4.09
C TRP A 100 -14.51 17.73 -3.36
N TYR A 101 -14.34 17.84 -2.04
CA TYR A 101 -15.03 18.84 -1.23
C TYR A 101 -14.53 20.26 -1.51
N GLY A 102 -13.23 20.44 -1.66
CA GLY A 102 -12.60 21.74 -1.99
C GLY A 102 -12.96 22.24 -3.38
N ASN A 103 -13.23 21.33 -4.31
CA ASN A 103 -13.65 21.59 -5.69
C ASN A 103 -12.82 22.67 -6.41
N MET A 104 -11.51 22.69 -6.14
CA MET A 104 -10.58 23.58 -6.83
C MET A 104 -10.23 23.01 -8.22
N PRO A 105 -10.39 23.77 -9.31
CA PRO A 105 -10.12 23.26 -10.66
C PRO A 105 -8.70 22.70 -10.82
N GLU A 106 -7.70 23.32 -10.18
CA GLU A 106 -6.30 22.91 -10.23
C GLU A 106 -6.04 21.55 -9.59
N GLU A 107 -6.89 21.13 -8.65
CA GLU A 107 -6.73 19.84 -7.94
C GLU A 107 -7.66 18.76 -8.50
N THR A 108 -8.88 19.14 -8.91
CA THR A 108 -9.89 18.18 -9.36
C THR A 108 -9.58 17.58 -10.72
N PHE A 109 -8.79 18.25 -11.58
CA PHE A 109 -8.46 17.76 -12.91
C PHE A 109 -7.72 16.41 -12.86
N TYR A 110 -6.93 16.16 -11.83
CA TYR A 110 -6.19 14.91 -11.64
C TYR A 110 -7.13 13.70 -11.56
N TYR A 111 -8.22 13.81 -10.79
CA TYR A 111 -9.22 12.75 -10.70
C TYR A 111 -10.13 12.72 -11.94
N ALA A 112 -10.47 13.90 -12.50
CA ALA A 112 -11.26 13.97 -13.72
C ALA A 112 -10.56 13.28 -14.90
N LYS A 113 -9.25 13.47 -15.05
CA LYS A 113 -8.42 12.79 -16.06
C LYS A 113 -8.41 11.27 -15.88
N ARG A 114 -8.33 10.78 -14.63
CA ARG A 114 -8.34 9.35 -14.31
C ARG A 114 -9.71 8.68 -14.40
N LEU A 115 -10.79 9.46 -14.38
CA LEU A 115 -12.16 8.96 -14.48
C LEU A 115 -12.76 9.15 -15.89
N GLN A 116 -11.94 9.50 -16.90
CA GLN A 116 -12.37 9.70 -18.29
C GLN A 116 -11.51 8.87 -19.25
N GLY A 117 -12.02 8.64 -20.46
CA GLY A 117 -11.24 8.10 -21.58
C GLY A 117 -10.81 6.62 -21.45
N GLY A 118 -11.54 5.81 -20.68
CA GLY A 118 -11.20 4.39 -20.47
C GLY A 118 -10.34 4.11 -19.24
N TRP A 119 -9.80 5.15 -18.58
CA TRP A 119 -9.07 5.03 -17.30
C TRP A 119 -9.99 4.77 -16.09
N GLU A 120 -11.29 4.91 -16.26
CA GLU A 120 -12.30 4.61 -15.23
C GLU A 120 -12.16 3.19 -14.65
N VAL A 121 -11.81 2.22 -15.52
CA VAL A 121 -11.60 0.83 -15.10
C VAL A 121 -10.44 0.71 -14.11
N PHE A 122 -9.35 1.46 -14.32
CA PHE A 122 -8.20 1.46 -13.41
C PHE A 122 -8.53 2.14 -12.08
N GLY A 123 -9.29 3.24 -12.10
CA GLY A 123 -9.77 3.91 -10.87
C GLY A 123 -10.65 2.99 -10.01
N TRP A 124 -11.63 2.33 -10.62
CA TRP A 124 -12.47 1.36 -9.92
C TRP A 124 -11.70 0.10 -9.51
N SER A 125 -10.75 -0.38 -10.34
CA SER A 125 -9.92 -1.53 -9.98
C SER A 125 -9.05 -1.25 -8.76
N SER A 126 -8.51 -0.05 -8.61
CA SER A 126 -7.78 0.34 -7.41
C SER A 126 -8.65 0.21 -6.15
N LEU A 127 -9.90 0.66 -6.19
CA LEU A 127 -10.81 0.54 -5.07
C LEU A 127 -11.14 -0.94 -4.74
N PHE A 128 -11.51 -1.73 -5.76
CA PHE A 128 -11.99 -3.10 -5.54
C PHE A 128 -10.86 -4.11 -5.33
N VAL A 129 -9.78 -4.01 -6.10
CA VAL A 129 -8.68 -4.98 -6.08
C VAL A 129 -7.66 -4.63 -5.02
N HIS A 130 -7.34 -3.35 -4.83
CA HIS A 130 -6.33 -2.93 -3.86
C HIS A 130 -6.89 -2.81 -2.43
N PHE A 131 -8.17 -2.51 -2.26
CA PHE A 131 -8.77 -2.38 -0.93
C PHE A 131 -9.77 -3.49 -0.61
N PHE A 132 -10.94 -3.55 -1.28
CA PHE A 132 -12.01 -4.45 -0.84
C PHE A 132 -11.61 -5.92 -0.86
N THR A 133 -10.90 -6.37 -1.89
CA THR A 133 -10.49 -7.77 -1.99
C THR A 133 -9.50 -8.17 -0.89
N PRO A 134 -8.37 -7.48 -0.67
CA PRO A 134 -7.47 -7.80 0.43
C PRO A 134 -8.10 -7.60 1.80
N PHE A 135 -8.94 -6.57 1.97
CA PHE A 135 -9.63 -6.29 3.22
C PHE A 135 -10.53 -7.47 3.64
N LEU A 136 -11.44 -7.89 2.77
CA LEU A 136 -12.35 -9.00 3.07
C LEU A 136 -11.59 -10.33 3.25
N PHE A 137 -10.55 -10.54 2.44
CA PHE A 137 -9.77 -11.75 2.48
C PHE A 137 -8.93 -11.84 3.76
N LEU A 138 -8.24 -10.77 4.14
CA LEU A 138 -7.40 -10.70 5.33
C LEU A 138 -8.19 -10.43 6.63
N LEU A 139 -9.50 -10.12 6.56
CA LEU A 139 -10.34 -9.97 7.74
C LEU A 139 -10.39 -11.29 8.55
N ARG A 140 -10.44 -12.42 7.85
CA ARG A 140 -10.54 -13.74 8.47
C ARG A 140 -9.20 -14.15 9.08
N GLN A 141 -9.25 -14.58 10.36
CA GLN A 141 -8.06 -15.03 11.08
C GLN A 141 -7.46 -16.31 10.47
N ASP A 142 -8.31 -17.21 9.99
CA ASP A 142 -7.90 -18.47 9.37
C ASP A 142 -7.04 -18.25 8.12
N VAL A 143 -7.38 -17.23 7.32
CA VAL A 143 -6.61 -16.84 6.14
C VAL A 143 -5.22 -16.38 6.54
N LYS A 144 -5.12 -15.53 7.56
CA LYS A 144 -3.83 -14.98 8.06
C LYS A 144 -2.92 -16.06 8.66
N ARG A 145 -3.48 -17.16 9.15
CA ARG A 145 -2.73 -18.31 9.71
C ARG A 145 -2.36 -19.35 8.67
N ASN A 146 -2.96 -19.31 7.50
CA ASN A 146 -2.65 -20.25 6.42
C ASN A 146 -1.58 -19.66 5.49
N PRO A 147 -0.34 -20.21 5.45
CA PRO A 147 0.74 -19.65 4.65
C PRO A 147 0.41 -19.51 3.17
N ALA A 148 -0.34 -20.45 2.59
CA ALA A 148 -0.70 -20.43 1.18
C ALA A 148 -1.70 -19.32 0.86
N LEU A 149 -2.71 -19.11 1.72
CA LEU A 149 -3.73 -18.08 1.51
C LEU A 149 -3.16 -16.68 1.70
N VAL A 150 -2.33 -16.48 2.73
CA VAL A 150 -1.66 -15.20 2.96
C VAL A 150 -0.67 -14.88 1.82
N TYR A 151 0.01 -15.88 1.25
CA TYR A 151 0.86 -15.73 0.09
C TYR A 151 0.08 -15.23 -1.14
N VAL A 152 -1.11 -15.79 -1.39
CA VAL A 152 -2.00 -15.31 -2.47
C VAL A 152 -2.42 -13.86 -2.21
N ALA A 153 -2.79 -13.50 -0.97
CA ALA A 153 -3.12 -12.14 -0.61
C ALA A 153 -1.96 -11.16 -0.88
N ALA A 154 -0.73 -11.56 -0.58
CA ALA A 154 0.45 -10.74 -0.83
C ALA A 154 0.65 -10.45 -2.33
N PHE A 155 0.45 -11.44 -3.20
CA PHE A 155 0.51 -11.24 -4.65
C PHE A 155 -0.60 -10.32 -5.16
N LEU A 156 -1.82 -10.49 -4.67
CA LEU A 156 -2.94 -9.62 -5.05
C LEU A 156 -2.67 -8.16 -4.68
N ILE A 157 -2.15 -7.92 -3.48
CA ILE A 157 -1.80 -6.57 -3.01
C ILE A 157 -0.69 -5.97 -3.88
N LEU A 158 0.37 -6.72 -4.17
CA LEU A 158 1.47 -6.22 -5.01
C LEU A 158 1.00 -5.88 -6.42
N GLY A 159 0.20 -6.75 -7.03
CA GLY A 159 -0.37 -6.50 -8.36
C GLY A 159 -1.28 -5.28 -8.38
N ALA A 160 -2.12 -5.13 -7.36
CA ALA A 160 -2.99 -3.97 -7.21
C ALA A 160 -2.20 -2.67 -6.99
N HIS A 161 -1.15 -2.71 -6.17
CA HIS A 161 -0.29 -1.55 -5.95
C HIS A 161 0.48 -1.15 -7.21
N PHE A 162 0.90 -2.10 -8.01
CA PHE A 162 1.52 -1.81 -9.31
C PHE A 162 0.54 -1.07 -10.24
N ILE A 163 -0.73 -1.49 -10.28
CA ILE A 163 -1.78 -0.82 -11.05
C ILE A 163 -2.06 0.59 -10.51
N ASP A 164 -2.02 0.76 -9.19
CA ASP A 164 -2.28 2.04 -8.53
C ASP A 164 -1.20 3.11 -8.84
N LEU A 165 0.04 2.67 -9.08
CA LEU A 165 1.17 3.53 -9.42
C LEU A 165 1.32 3.80 -10.94
N SER A 166 0.56 3.09 -11.79
CA SER A 166 0.60 3.25 -13.26
C SER A 166 -0.32 4.35 -13.72
#